data_a1c24526ebe8e2aa889fb35410ddc5bb
#
_entry.id   a1c24526ebe8e2aa889fb35410ddc5bb
#
_cell.length_a   1.000
_cell.length_b   1.000
_cell.length_c   1.000
_cell.angle_alpha   90.00
_cell.angle_beta   90.00
_cell.angle_gamma   90.00
#
_symmetry.space_group_name_H-M   'P 1'
#
loop_
_entity.id
_entity.type
_entity.pdbx_description
1 polymer ?
#
loop_
_entity_poly.entity_id
_entity_poly.type
_entity_poly.pdbx_seq_one_letter_code
_entity_poly.pdbx_strand_id
1 'polypeptide(L)'
;MKNYLLLGLISTLFIGTVLAQNVDIGDTNAFQQALEKDGFTVQQGRIAYLDIIKLYDLGVLPSAYGNNPSTKYLTYFVPPAPGRNVPELFTRITKALGMSQDISAFWNLGPDEALVFIGRTPPECRYFSFDHYLLSRTYGNETQWLFANLADTVNNLVINTKGTPNGSAGNPFNQTTVIVATADKGIDQRIRTAAQSAGYSSDICNTQVFPSSMLNMGIENNSDNFVMLIRPALYKDKQAGDDYRNNTLATVFRVTPKETTKLDPYNYPELRVRGTGKTEFDLMDDLEELRIAILNKYNGSNATELPTSLMVPVGSDAIQRGIDAVGPNNDACYLWSANQTISSPTPPFPNLTQYYEFSRNPPITLGNDTNEFIIVYGINHAATGKATYSNFGVYGADVWNGIGAIEDPVFNGTAEEYLPDNPDAKYLYVYKIARNCNGDPNCFKVPYGVGAYGIELDQPLYILWRLYLETSTKTGPSSTEILYDRAIKFDPKK
;
A
#
# COMPACT_ATOMS: atom_id res chain seq x y z
N MET A 1 15.04 66.80 31.26
CA MET A 1 14.17 65.81 31.89
C MET A 1 13.15 65.42 30.83
N LYS A 2 13.33 64.26 30.20
CA LYS A 2 12.39 63.71 29.21
C LYS A 2 11.88 62.35 29.78
N ASN A 3 10.58 62.33 30.10
CA ASN A 3 9.87 61.15 30.54
C ASN A 3 9.62 60.22 29.36
N TYR A 4 10.09 58.99 29.44
CA TYR A 4 9.69 57.91 28.53
C TYR A 4 8.60 57.10 29.22
N LEU A 5 7.42 57.12 28.61
CA LEU A 5 6.30 56.26 28.97
C LEU A 5 6.56 54.87 28.36
N LEU A 6 6.64 53.85 29.21
CA LEU A 6 6.75 52.44 28.81
C LEU A 6 5.35 51.89 28.64
N LEU A 7 4.85 51.71 27.38
CA LEU A 7 3.65 50.95 27.11
C LEU A 7 3.99 49.46 27.13
N GLY A 8 3.53 48.77 28.13
CA GLY A 8 3.57 47.31 28.18
C GLY A 8 2.46 46.70 27.32
N LEU A 9 2.83 46.02 26.24
CA LEU A 9 1.92 45.13 25.50
C LEU A 9 1.76 43.83 26.28
N ILE A 10 0.59 43.62 26.86
CA ILE A 10 0.20 42.30 27.40
C ILE A 10 -0.32 41.51 26.21
N SER A 11 0.51 40.61 25.68
CA SER A 11 0.07 39.56 24.74
C SER A 11 -0.59 38.45 25.55
N THR A 12 -1.90 38.41 25.55
CA THR A 12 -2.69 37.26 26.01
C THR A 12 -2.48 36.11 25.05
N LEU A 13 -1.63 35.16 25.42
CA LEU A 13 -1.57 33.84 24.79
C LEU A 13 -2.91 33.14 25.07
N PHE A 14 -3.76 33.06 24.07
CA PHE A 14 -4.83 32.07 24.03
C PHE A 14 -4.18 30.70 23.83
N ILE A 15 -3.91 29.99 24.90
CA ILE A 15 -3.68 28.55 24.86
C ILE A 15 -5.05 27.93 24.62
N GLY A 16 -5.37 27.74 23.36
CA GLY A 16 -6.48 26.86 22.97
C GLY A 16 -6.11 25.46 23.42
N THR A 17 -6.64 25.02 24.55
CA THR A 17 -6.71 23.61 24.90
C THR A 17 -7.57 22.95 23.81
N VAL A 18 -6.93 22.37 22.81
CA VAL A 18 -7.56 21.34 21.99
C VAL A 18 -7.87 20.22 22.96
N LEU A 19 -9.13 20.18 23.41
CA LEU A 19 -9.67 19.00 24.08
C LEU A 19 -9.51 17.86 23.06
N ALA A 20 -8.48 17.05 23.25
CA ALA A 20 -8.42 15.75 22.62
C ALA A 20 -9.76 15.09 22.99
N GLN A 21 -10.66 14.99 22.01
CA GLN A 21 -11.84 14.17 22.17
C GLN A 21 -11.32 12.81 22.59
N ASN A 22 -11.65 12.36 23.79
CA ASN A 22 -11.45 10.98 24.23
C ASN A 22 -12.29 10.11 23.30
N VAL A 23 -11.64 9.68 22.26
CA VAL A 23 -12.26 8.90 21.22
C VAL A 23 -12.20 7.47 21.68
N ASP A 24 -13.34 7.04 22.20
CA ASP A 24 -13.56 5.71 22.76
C ASP A 24 -13.47 4.64 21.66
N ILE A 25 -12.42 3.81 21.71
CA ILE A 25 -12.31 2.58 20.88
C ILE A 25 -12.99 1.39 21.56
N GLY A 26 -13.71 1.59 22.67
CA GLY A 26 -14.30 0.56 23.50
C GLY A 26 -13.35 0.05 24.59
N ASP A 27 -13.86 -0.86 25.41
CA ASP A 27 -13.08 -1.43 26.52
C ASP A 27 -12.25 -2.62 26.07
N THR A 28 -11.02 -2.34 25.63
CA THR A 28 -10.05 -3.38 25.19
C THR A 28 -9.60 -4.29 26.34
N ASN A 29 -9.65 -3.82 27.60
CA ASN A 29 -9.35 -4.65 28.76
C ASN A 29 -10.47 -5.67 29.02
N ALA A 30 -11.74 -5.24 28.94
CA ALA A 30 -12.88 -6.16 29.02
C ALA A 30 -12.84 -7.21 27.91
N PHE A 31 -12.43 -6.83 26.70
CA PHE A 31 -12.24 -7.77 25.59
C PHE A 31 -11.13 -8.79 25.90
N GLN A 32 -9.97 -8.34 26.35
CA GLN A 32 -8.89 -9.24 26.74
C GLN A 32 -9.34 -10.23 27.82
N GLN A 33 -10.02 -9.75 28.87
CA GLN A 33 -10.55 -10.61 29.94
C GLN A 33 -11.59 -11.62 29.43
N ALA A 34 -12.43 -11.23 28.47
CA ALA A 34 -13.40 -12.14 27.87
C ALA A 34 -12.72 -13.27 27.10
N LEU A 35 -11.65 -12.97 26.34
CA LEU A 35 -10.83 -13.97 25.66
C LEU A 35 -10.10 -14.90 26.63
N GLU A 36 -9.50 -14.36 27.69
CA GLU A 36 -8.79 -15.14 28.70
C GLU A 36 -9.73 -16.10 29.46
N LYS A 37 -10.96 -15.62 29.72
CA LYS A 37 -12.03 -16.44 30.33
C LYS A 37 -12.51 -17.55 29.39
N ASP A 38 -12.48 -17.32 28.08
CA ASP A 38 -12.81 -18.34 27.05
C ASP A 38 -11.65 -19.29 26.75
N GLY A 39 -10.58 -19.24 27.52
CA GLY A 39 -9.47 -20.20 27.44
C GLY A 39 -8.37 -19.83 26.45
N PHE A 40 -8.21 -18.55 26.12
CA PHE A 40 -7.09 -18.06 25.34
C PHE A 40 -5.94 -17.51 26.20
N THR A 41 -4.75 -17.59 25.70
CA THR A 41 -3.62 -16.73 26.06
C THR A 41 -3.67 -15.52 25.16
N VAL A 42 -3.66 -14.31 25.75
CA VAL A 42 -3.76 -13.04 25.01
C VAL A 42 -2.51 -12.24 25.23
N GLN A 43 -1.86 -11.85 24.14
CA GLN A 43 -0.64 -11.05 24.17
C GLN A 43 -0.90 -9.76 23.39
N GLN A 44 -0.68 -8.62 24.03
CA GLN A 44 -0.90 -7.31 23.42
C GLN A 44 0.29 -6.90 22.58
N GLY A 45 0.03 -6.51 21.35
CA GLY A 45 0.95 -5.84 20.44
C GLY A 45 0.59 -4.36 20.25
N ARG A 46 1.13 -3.77 19.20
CA ARG A 46 0.88 -2.37 18.85
C ARG A 46 0.86 -2.16 17.33
N ILE A 47 0.26 -1.07 16.90
CA ILE A 47 0.32 -0.60 15.53
C ILE A 47 1.39 0.51 15.45
N ALA A 48 2.22 0.48 14.42
CA ALA A 48 3.18 1.54 14.20
C ALA A 48 3.56 1.68 12.72
N TYR A 49 4.15 2.81 12.38
CA TYR A 49 4.66 3.10 11.05
C TYR A 49 5.82 2.18 10.69
N LEU A 50 5.74 1.60 9.50
CA LEU A 50 6.78 0.77 8.90
C LEU A 50 7.47 1.57 7.79
N ASP A 51 8.64 2.12 8.09
CA ASP A 51 9.44 2.87 7.12
C ASP A 51 10.28 1.91 6.28
N ILE A 52 9.73 1.47 5.16
CA ILE A 52 10.37 0.51 4.24
C ILE A 52 11.67 1.08 3.67
N ILE A 53 11.67 2.38 3.30
CA ILE A 53 12.85 3.04 2.75
C ILE A 53 13.98 3.08 3.79
N LYS A 54 13.67 3.50 5.01
CA LYS A 54 14.65 3.49 6.11
C LYS A 54 15.19 2.10 6.41
N LEU A 55 14.34 1.08 6.37
CA LEU A 55 14.77 -0.30 6.60
C LEU A 55 15.70 -0.80 5.50
N TYR A 56 15.47 -0.41 4.25
CA TYR A 56 16.37 -0.69 3.15
C TYR A 56 17.73 0.03 3.34
N ASP A 57 17.73 1.34 3.61
CA ASP A 57 18.95 2.12 3.83
C ASP A 57 19.81 1.58 4.99
N LEU A 58 19.18 0.99 6.00
CA LEU A 58 19.86 0.34 7.12
C LEU A 58 20.33 -1.09 6.80
N GLY A 59 20.14 -1.56 5.56
CA GLY A 59 20.52 -2.91 5.13
C GLY A 59 19.73 -4.03 5.79
N VAL A 60 18.51 -3.73 6.24
CA VAL A 60 17.61 -4.70 6.88
C VAL A 60 16.71 -5.40 5.87
N LEU A 61 16.23 -4.66 4.87
CA LEU A 61 15.46 -5.20 3.75
C LEU A 61 16.32 -5.28 2.49
N PRO A 62 16.09 -6.27 1.62
CA PRO A 62 16.86 -6.43 0.38
C PRO A 62 16.50 -5.43 -0.72
N SER A 63 15.31 -4.82 -0.63
CA SER A 63 14.81 -3.80 -1.56
C SER A 63 13.80 -2.89 -0.87
N ALA A 64 13.35 -1.84 -1.55
CA ALA A 64 12.25 -0.99 -1.09
C ALA A 64 10.86 -1.50 -1.55
N TYR A 65 10.82 -2.66 -2.20
CA TYR A 65 9.60 -3.38 -2.60
C TYR A 65 8.57 -2.55 -3.37
N GLY A 66 9.01 -1.59 -4.18
CA GLY A 66 8.10 -0.75 -4.97
C GLY A 66 7.09 0.02 -4.12
N ASN A 67 7.51 0.48 -2.94
CA ASN A 67 6.66 1.22 -2.02
C ASN A 67 5.89 2.35 -2.74
N ASN A 68 4.63 2.56 -2.39
CA ASN A 68 3.88 3.71 -2.90
C ASN A 68 4.30 4.97 -2.11
N PRO A 69 4.95 5.97 -2.71
CA PRO A 69 5.36 7.18 -2.00
C PRO A 69 4.21 7.97 -1.38
N SER A 70 3.00 7.84 -1.92
CA SER A 70 1.78 8.47 -1.40
C SER A 70 1.22 7.75 -0.16
N THR A 71 1.73 6.56 0.17
CA THR A 71 1.22 5.75 1.27
C THR A 71 2.19 5.70 2.43
N LYS A 72 1.68 5.93 3.64
CA LYS A 72 2.41 5.74 4.89
C LYS A 72 1.95 4.43 5.52
N TYR A 73 2.72 3.36 5.30
CA TYR A 73 2.37 2.02 5.75
C TYR A 73 2.41 1.91 7.28
N LEU A 74 1.32 1.41 7.88
CA LEU A 74 1.33 0.96 9.27
C LEU A 74 1.28 -0.56 9.28
N THR A 75 1.82 -1.16 10.34
CA THR A 75 1.84 -2.61 10.50
C THR A 75 1.58 -3.03 11.94
N TYR A 76 1.27 -4.30 12.14
CA TYR A 76 1.12 -4.90 13.45
C TYR A 76 2.48 -5.36 13.96
N PHE A 77 2.88 -4.84 15.11
CA PHE A 77 3.99 -5.35 15.89
C PHE A 77 3.43 -6.21 17.00
N VAL A 78 3.61 -7.50 16.92
CA VAL A 78 3.04 -8.46 17.87
C VAL A 78 4.12 -9.31 18.54
N PRO A 79 3.88 -9.76 19.78
CA PRO A 79 4.74 -10.75 20.43
C PRO A 79 4.79 -12.05 19.61
N PRO A 80 5.86 -12.85 19.75
CA PRO A 80 5.87 -14.21 19.22
C PRO A 80 4.84 -15.09 19.93
N ALA A 81 4.55 -16.25 19.38
CA ALA A 81 3.68 -17.22 20.05
C ALA A 81 4.18 -17.53 21.46
N PRO A 82 3.28 -17.87 22.42
CA PRO A 82 3.67 -18.17 23.79
C PRO A 82 4.81 -19.20 23.87
N GLY A 83 5.86 -18.89 24.63
CA GLY A 83 7.05 -19.74 24.77
C GLY A 83 8.04 -19.66 23.60
N ARG A 84 7.83 -18.79 22.63
CA ARG A 84 8.74 -18.55 21.51
C ARG A 84 9.44 -17.19 21.64
N ASN A 85 10.55 -17.04 20.92
CA ASN A 85 11.29 -15.79 20.83
C ASN A 85 11.13 -15.19 19.43
N VAL A 86 11.26 -13.87 19.34
CA VAL A 86 11.37 -13.18 18.03
C VAL A 86 12.67 -13.63 17.35
N PRO A 87 12.64 -14.10 16.09
CA PRO A 87 13.84 -14.44 15.35
C PRO A 87 14.83 -13.26 15.27
N GLU A 88 16.14 -13.54 15.33
CA GLU A 88 17.19 -12.50 15.36
C GLU A 88 17.08 -11.51 14.17
N LEU A 89 16.81 -12.03 12.98
CA LEU A 89 16.59 -11.17 11.78
C LEU A 89 15.51 -10.12 12.03
N PHE A 90 14.42 -10.48 12.67
CA PHE A 90 13.28 -9.58 12.91
C PHE A 90 13.52 -8.63 14.10
N THR A 91 14.33 -9.05 15.10
CA THR A 91 14.74 -8.13 16.17
C THR A 91 15.60 -6.97 15.65
N ARG A 92 16.37 -7.20 14.58
CA ARG A 92 17.13 -6.12 13.91
C ARG A 92 16.21 -5.03 13.35
N ILE A 93 15.05 -5.41 12.82
CA ILE A 93 14.04 -4.50 12.28
C ILE A 93 13.44 -3.63 13.40
N THR A 94 12.96 -4.26 14.46
CA THR A 94 12.36 -3.53 15.59
C THR A 94 13.38 -2.61 16.27
N LYS A 95 14.63 -3.06 16.40
CA LYS A 95 15.73 -2.23 16.89
C LYS A 95 16.01 -1.03 15.98
N ALA A 96 16.04 -1.23 14.67
CA ALA A 96 16.25 -0.15 13.69
C ALA A 96 15.13 0.90 13.73
N LEU A 97 13.91 0.48 14.08
CA LEU A 97 12.76 1.36 14.27
C LEU A 97 12.68 1.95 15.70
N GLY A 98 13.61 1.63 16.58
CA GLY A 98 13.61 2.12 17.97
C GLY A 98 12.52 1.48 18.84
N MET A 99 12.09 0.26 18.53
CA MET A 99 11.05 -0.47 19.24
C MET A 99 11.63 -1.53 20.18
N SER A 100 10.78 -2.06 21.07
CA SER A 100 11.09 -3.22 21.90
C SER A 100 11.39 -4.45 21.03
N GLN A 101 12.32 -5.30 21.49
CA GLN A 101 12.75 -6.50 20.76
C GLN A 101 11.90 -7.74 21.06
N ASP A 102 10.89 -7.61 21.92
CA ASP A 102 9.93 -8.67 22.27
C ASP A 102 8.71 -8.70 21.37
N ILE A 103 8.62 -7.77 20.39
CA ILE A 103 7.58 -7.70 19.35
C ILE A 103 8.20 -7.68 17.97
N SER A 104 7.45 -8.09 16.95
CA SER A 104 7.90 -8.11 15.57
C SER A 104 6.80 -7.65 14.61
N ALA A 105 7.22 -6.93 13.55
CA ALA A 105 6.35 -6.65 12.39
C ALA A 105 6.13 -7.90 11.52
N PHE A 106 7.04 -8.89 11.62
CA PHE A 106 7.00 -10.12 10.85
C PHE A 106 6.87 -11.29 11.83
N TRP A 107 5.89 -12.13 11.58
CA TRP A 107 5.47 -13.15 12.55
C TRP A 107 4.91 -14.38 11.85
N ASN A 108 5.00 -15.52 12.49
CA ASN A 108 4.27 -16.73 12.14
C ASN A 108 2.97 -16.84 12.93
N LEU A 109 2.06 -17.68 12.44
CA LEU A 109 0.74 -17.89 13.03
C LEU A 109 0.40 -19.38 13.00
N GLY A 110 -0.02 -19.91 14.14
CA GLY A 110 -0.59 -21.25 14.24
C GLY A 110 -1.94 -21.35 13.53
N PRO A 111 -2.34 -22.54 13.07
CA PRO A 111 -3.61 -22.71 12.35
C PRO A 111 -4.84 -22.42 13.21
N ASP A 112 -4.70 -22.44 14.54
CA ASP A 112 -5.73 -22.16 15.53
C ASP A 112 -5.48 -20.84 16.30
N GLU A 113 -4.54 -20.02 15.84
CA GLU A 113 -4.29 -18.69 16.38
C GLU A 113 -5.03 -17.60 15.59
N ALA A 114 -5.11 -16.43 16.19
CA ALA A 114 -5.61 -15.22 15.51
C ALA A 114 -4.81 -13.98 15.89
N LEU A 115 -4.80 -12.99 15.00
CA LEU A 115 -4.52 -11.60 15.34
C LEU A 115 -5.81 -10.80 15.32
N VAL A 116 -6.03 -9.98 16.34
CA VAL A 116 -7.24 -9.19 16.46
C VAL A 116 -6.89 -7.71 16.59
N PHE A 117 -7.27 -6.94 15.58
CA PHE A 117 -7.19 -5.48 15.62
C PHE A 117 -8.47 -4.93 16.22
N ILE A 118 -8.35 -4.01 17.17
CA ILE A 118 -9.45 -3.18 17.68
C ILE A 118 -8.98 -1.74 17.65
N GLY A 119 -9.67 -0.89 16.92
CA GLY A 119 -9.25 0.49 16.83
C GLY A 119 -10.03 1.30 15.83
N ARG A 120 -9.49 2.48 15.58
CA ARG A 120 -10.03 3.38 14.59
C ARG A 120 -9.45 3.14 13.21
N THR A 121 -10.34 3.22 12.24
CA THR A 121 -9.95 3.33 10.84
C THR A 121 -9.26 4.66 10.56
N PRO A 122 -8.51 4.78 9.47
CA PRO A 122 -7.87 6.03 9.07
C PRO A 122 -8.85 7.21 8.99
N PRO A 123 -8.41 8.46 9.24
CA PRO A 123 -9.17 9.65 8.93
C PRO A 123 -9.49 9.75 7.44
N GLU A 124 -10.40 10.64 7.06
CA GLU A 124 -10.87 10.77 5.68
C GLU A 124 -9.71 10.86 4.69
N CYS A 125 -9.70 9.91 3.75
CA CYS A 125 -8.70 9.77 2.69
C CYS A 125 -9.34 9.16 1.45
N ARG A 126 -8.64 9.17 0.32
CA ARG A 126 -9.18 8.61 -0.94
C ARG A 126 -9.22 7.08 -0.90
N TYR A 127 -8.30 6.47 -0.18
CA TYR A 127 -8.15 5.02 -0.09
C TYR A 127 -7.56 4.63 1.25
N PHE A 128 -8.08 3.55 1.82
CA PHE A 128 -7.33 2.75 2.79
C PHE A 128 -7.71 1.27 2.68
N SER A 129 -6.79 0.42 3.09
CA SER A 129 -7.03 -1.01 3.26
C SER A 129 -6.26 -1.58 4.43
N PHE A 130 -6.78 -2.70 4.96
CA PHE A 130 -6.07 -3.66 5.78
C PHE A 130 -5.81 -4.88 4.90
N ASP A 131 -4.54 -5.27 4.75
CA ASP A 131 -4.13 -6.34 3.87
C ASP A 131 -3.06 -7.20 4.53
N HIS A 132 -3.09 -8.51 4.36
CA HIS A 132 -2.14 -9.44 4.94
C HIS A 132 -1.44 -10.25 3.86
N TYR A 133 -0.17 -10.53 4.13
CA TYR A 133 0.75 -11.09 3.16
C TYR A 133 1.49 -12.29 3.72
N LEU A 134 1.71 -13.28 2.87
CA LEU A 134 2.81 -14.20 3.05
C LEU A 134 4.10 -13.43 2.72
N LEU A 135 4.89 -13.12 3.74
CA LEU A 135 6.12 -12.37 3.57
C LEU A 135 7.25 -13.27 3.06
N SER A 136 7.47 -14.39 3.74
CA SER A 136 8.54 -15.33 3.37
C SER A 136 8.18 -16.77 3.71
N ARG A 137 8.76 -17.70 2.96
CA ARG A 137 8.62 -19.15 3.13
C ARG A 137 9.99 -19.82 3.11
N THR A 138 10.14 -20.83 3.92
CA THR A 138 11.36 -21.66 3.96
C THR A 138 11.20 -22.86 3.04
N TYR A 139 12.12 -22.99 2.10
CA TYR A 139 12.26 -24.13 1.19
C TYR A 139 13.57 -24.88 1.51
N GLY A 140 13.45 -26.03 2.13
CA GLY A 140 14.62 -26.74 2.67
C GLY A 140 15.33 -25.93 3.75
N ASN A 141 16.54 -25.45 3.48
CA ASN A 141 17.32 -24.61 4.40
C ASN A 141 17.36 -23.12 3.98
N GLU A 142 16.66 -22.75 2.93
CA GLU A 142 16.66 -21.38 2.38
C GLU A 142 15.31 -20.71 2.61
N THR A 143 15.33 -19.49 3.13
CA THR A 143 14.14 -18.67 3.27
C THR A 143 14.07 -17.69 2.10
N GLN A 144 12.93 -17.71 1.41
CA GLN A 144 12.66 -16.82 0.28
C GLN A 144 11.58 -15.80 0.62
N TRP A 145 11.77 -14.58 0.17
CA TRP A 145 10.78 -13.52 0.23
C TRP A 145 9.76 -13.75 -0.89
N LEU A 146 8.48 -13.73 -0.54
CA LEU A 146 7.39 -13.88 -1.50
C LEU A 146 6.49 -12.66 -1.54
N PHE A 147 6.40 -11.94 -0.45
CA PHE A 147 5.60 -10.74 -0.24
C PHE A 147 4.32 -10.71 -1.09
N ALA A 148 3.53 -11.78 -0.99
CA ALA A 148 2.33 -12.04 -1.77
C ALA A 148 1.08 -11.86 -0.91
N ASN A 149 0.08 -11.13 -1.41
CA ASN A 149 -1.20 -10.97 -0.71
C ASN A 149 -1.98 -12.30 -0.67
N LEU A 150 -2.70 -12.53 0.43
CA LEU A 150 -3.35 -13.82 0.71
C LEU A 150 -4.80 -13.88 0.24
N ALA A 151 -5.49 -12.74 0.21
CA ALA A 151 -6.90 -12.63 -0.13
C ALA A 151 -7.23 -11.19 -0.57
N ASP A 152 -8.50 -10.90 -0.76
CA ASP A 152 -8.97 -9.54 -0.88
C ASP A 152 -8.77 -8.76 0.42
N THR A 153 -8.51 -7.47 0.30
CA THR A 153 -8.35 -6.56 1.41
C THR A 153 -9.66 -6.27 2.12
N VAL A 154 -9.56 -5.78 3.36
CA VAL A 154 -10.65 -5.05 4.01
C VAL A 154 -10.42 -3.56 3.75
N ASN A 155 -11.01 -3.04 2.67
CA ASN A 155 -10.83 -1.65 2.23
C ASN A 155 -12.01 -0.75 2.64
N ASN A 156 -11.88 0.56 2.40
CA ASN A 156 -12.87 1.56 2.77
C ASN A 156 -14.25 1.41 2.10
N LEU A 157 -14.40 0.55 1.09
CA LEU A 157 -15.70 0.28 0.44
C LEU A 157 -16.42 -0.96 0.99
N VAL A 158 -15.74 -1.77 1.81
CA VAL A 158 -16.29 -3.04 2.32
C VAL A 158 -16.19 -3.19 3.83
N ILE A 159 -15.40 -2.37 4.51
CA ILE A 159 -15.14 -2.50 5.94
C ILE A 159 -16.40 -2.28 6.77
N ASN A 160 -16.64 -3.18 7.71
CA ASN A 160 -17.64 -3.01 8.76
C ASN A 160 -17.06 -2.16 9.89
N THR A 161 -17.70 -1.05 10.18
CA THR A 161 -17.30 -0.12 11.23
C THR A 161 -18.54 0.35 12.00
N LYS A 162 -18.35 1.08 13.08
CA LYS A 162 -19.44 1.77 13.77
C LYS A 162 -20.21 2.74 12.84
N GLY A 163 -19.54 3.26 11.80
CA GLY A 163 -20.16 4.11 10.78
C GLY A 163 -20.70 3.36 9.55
N THR A 164 -20.41 2.06 9.40
CA THR A 164 -20.83 1.21 8.28
C THR A 164 -21.24 -0.19 8.77
N PRO A 165 -22.18 -0.29 9.72
CA PRO A 165 -22.51 -1.58 10.34
C PRO A 165 -23.03 -2.58 9.29
N ASN A 166 -22.57 -3.85 9.36
CA ASN A 166 -22.92 -4.92 8.42
C ASN A 166 -22.70 -4.56 6.94
N GLY A 167 -21.65 -3.75 6.65
CA GLY A 167 -21.36 -3.32 5.28
C GLY A 167 -22.41 -2.39 4.68
N SER A 168 -23.27 -1.79 5.50
CA SER A 168 -24.23 -0.77 5.05
C SER A 168 -23.50 0.48 4.55
N ALA A 169 -24.17 1.26 3.71
CA ALA A 169 -23.65 2.55 3.27
C ALA A 169 -23.47 3.49 4.49
N GLY A 170 -22.33 4.18 4.56
CA GLY A 170 -22.01 5.08 5.66
C GLY A 170 -20.59 5.62 5.59
N ASN A 171 -20.12 6.13 6.71
CA ASN A 171 -18.79 6.69 6.83
C ASN A 171 -17.79 5.62 7.36
N PRO A 172 -16.84 5.13 6.54
CA PRO A 172 -15.83 4.17 6.97
C PRO A 172 -14.64 4.81 7.71
N PHE A 173 -14.52 6.15 7.70
CA PHE A 173 -13.34 6.87 8.17
C PHE A 173 -13.47 7.26 9.63
N ASN A 174 -12.34 7.17 10.34
CA ASN A 174 -12.27 7.55 11.76
C ASN A 174 -13.32 6.87 12.63
N GLN A 175 -13.63 5.61 12.36
CA GLN A 175 -14.65 4.80 13.02
C GLN A 175 -14.04 3.59 13.71
N THR A 176 -14.65 3.17 14.81
CA THR A 176 -14.24 1.94 15.50
C THR A 176 -14.61 0.71 14.70
N THR A 177 -13.67 -0.22 14.62
CA THR A 177 -13.81 -1.52 13.93
C THR A 177 -13.06 -2.62 14.69
N VAL A 178 -13.46 -3.87 14.47
CA VAL A 178 -12.77 -5.07 14.91
C VAL A 178 -12.41 -5.89 13.68
N ILE A 179 -11.14 -6.33 13.56
CA ILE A 179 -10.69 -7.18 12.46
C ILE A 179 -10.03 -8.42 13.05
N VAL A 180 -10.59 -9.58 12.73
CA VAL A 180 -10.07 -10.89 13.15
C VAL A 180 -9.34 -11.52 11.97
N ALA A 181 -8.03 -11.73 12.09
CA ALA A 181 -7.20 -12.39 11.09
C ALA A 181 -6.87 -13.80 11.59
N THR A 182 -7.43 -14.83 10.96
CA THR A 182 -7.30 -16.23 11.38
C THR A 182 -7.55 -17.20 10.23
N ALA A 183 -7.07 -18.43 10.36
CA ALA A 183 -7.36 -19.53 9.43
C ALA A 183 -8.59 -20.37 9.84
N ASP A 184 -9.10 -20.21 11.07
CA ASP A 184 -10.07 -21.11 11.67
C ASP A 184 -11.39 -20.42 12.00
N LYS A 185 -12.52 -21.00 11.53
CA LYS A 185 -13.87 -20.46 11.75
C LYS A 185 -14.31 -20.52 13.22
N GLY A 186 -13.92 -21.59 13.92
CA GLY A 186 -14.24 -21.75 15.34
C GLY A 186 -13.56 -20.69 16.18
N ILE A 187 -12.31 -20.37 15.87
CA ILE A 187 -11.54 -19.30 16.52
C ILE A 187 -12.18 -17.93 16.23
N ASP A 188 -12.51 -17.64 14.94
CA ASP A 188 -13.21 -16.39 14.60
C ASP A 188 -14.52 -16.22 15.40
N GLN A 189 -15.34 -17.26 15.46
CA GLN A 189 -16.61 -17.22 16.19
C GLN A 189 -16.43 -16.99 17.69
N ARG A 190 -15.44 -17.63 18.32
CA ARG A 190 -15.13 -17.44 19.75
C ARG A 190 -14.66 -16.01 20.02
N ILE A 191 -13.81 -15.46 19.18
CA ILE A 191 -13.30 -14.08 19.27
C ILE A 191 -14.46 -13.07 19.12
N ARG A 192 -15.36 -13.29 18.16
CA ARG A 192 -16.56 -12.44 17.99
C ARG A 192 -17.47 -12.49 19.20
N THR A 193 -17.64 -13.67 19.81
CA THR A 193 -18.43 -13.82 21.06
C THR A 193 -17.79 -13.06 22.23
N ALA A 194 -16.46 -13.12 22.36
CA ALA A 194 -15.72 -12.35 23.36
C ALA A 194 -15.84 -10.83 23.10
N ALA A 195 -15.77 -10.40 21.84
CA ALA A 195 -15.96 -8.99 21.47
C ALA A 195 -17.37 -8.49 21.84
N GLN A 196 -18.41 -9.26 21.57
CA GLN A 196 -19.78 -8.93 21.97
C GLN A 196 -19.92 -8.83 23.50
N SER A 197 -19.29 -9.76 24.24
CA SER A 197 -19.30 -9.74 25.72
C SER A 197 -18.62 -8.50 26.29
N ALA A 198 -17.67 -7.92 25.55
CA ALA A 198 -16.98 -6.68 25.88
C ALA A 198 -17.68 -5.41 25.34
N GLY A 199 -18.87 -5.55 24.76
CA GLY A 199 -19.67 -4.42 24.27
C GLY A 199 -19.43 -4.00 22.84
N TYR A 200 -18.62 -4.74 22.07
CA TYR A 200 -18.48 -4.51 20.63
C TYR A 200 -19.62 -5.18 19.86
N SER A 201 -20.26 -4.44 18.96
CA SER A 201 -21.30 -5.02 18.10
C SER A 201 -20.69 -6.01 17.12
N SER A 202 -21.39 -7.12 16.85
CA SER A 202 -21.03 -8.03 15.73
C SER A 202 -20.97 -7.31 14.39
N ASP A 203 -21.76 -6.25 14.24
CA ASP A 203 -21.92 -5.49 12.99
C ASP A 203 -20.68 -4.72 12.57
N ILE A 204 -19.70 -4.55 13.48
CA ILE A 204 -18.44 -3.89 13.19
C ILE A 204 -17.25 -4.86 13.06
N CYS A 205 -17.53 -6.17 13.13
CA CYS A 205 -16.50 -7.19 13.06
C CYS A 205 -16.25 -7.61 11.60
N ASN A 206 -14.98 -7.68 11.23
CA ASN A 206 -14.50 -8.14 9.95
C ASN A 206 -13.63 -9.39 10.15
N THR A 207 -13.59 -10.27 9.16
CA THR A 207 -12.66 -11.40 9.14
C THR A 207 -11.70 -11.25 7.97
N GLN A 208 -10.40 -11.43 8.24
CA GLN A 208 -9.37 -11.64 7.25
C GLN A 208 -8.94 -13.10 7.28
N VAL A 209 -9.24 -13.82 6.22
CA VAL A 209 -9.01 -15.27 6.14
C VAL A 209 -7.56 -15.56 5.76
N PHE A 210 -6.88 -16.36 6.57
CA PHE A 210 -5.63 -17.01 6.19
C PHE A 210 -5.96 -18.33 5.48
N PRO A 211 -5.73 -18.45 4.17
CA PRO A 211 -6.08 -19.66 3.41
C PRO A 211 -5.11 -20.80 3.70
N SER A 212 -5.32 -21.52 4.80
CA SER A 212 -4.40 -22.55 5.31
C SER A 212 -4.06 -23.64 4.29
N SER A 213 -4.92 -23.87 3.29
CA SER A 213 -4.64 -24.81 2.20
C SER A 213 -3.46 -24.43 1.30
N MET A 214 -3.03 -23.16 1.33
CA MET A 214 -1.90 -22.63 0.55
C MET A 214 -0.71 -22.28 1.42
N LEU A 215 -0.85 -22.33 2.74
CA LEU A 215 0.11 -21.79 3.70
C LEU A 215 0.71 -22.91 4.55
N ASN A 216 1.97 -22.75 4.89
CA ASN A 216 2.65 -23.56 5.88
C ASN A 216 2.46 -22.92 7.27
N MET A 217 1.20 -23.00 7.78
CA MET A 217 0.82 -22.43 9.07
C MET A 217 1.55 -23.13 10.21
N GLY A 218 1.94 -22.38 11.22
CA GLY A 218 2.63 -22.92 12.40
C GLY A 218 3.43 -21.85 13.14
N ILE A 219 4.08 -22.24 14.20
CA ILE A 219 4.92 -21.39 15.05
C ILE A 219 6.38 -21.86 15.09
N GLU A 220 6.74 -22.82 14.25
CA GLU A 220 8.09 -23.35 14.13
C GLU A 220 8.95 -22.50 13.21
N ASN A 221 10.28 -22.66 13.27
CA ASN A 221 11.21 -21.83 12.49
C ASN A 221 11.07 -21.97 10.96
N ASN A 222 10.50 -23.08 10.49
CA ASN A 222 10.25 -23.35 9.07
C ASN A 222 8.82 -23.02 8.64
N SER A 223 7.98 -22.52 9.54
CA SER A 223 6.64 -22.04 9.20
C SER A 223 6.71 -20.73 8.42
N ASP A 224 5.66 -20.44 7.66
CA ASP A 224 5.54 -19.21 6.90
C ASP A 224 5.58 -17.99 7.81
N ASN A 225 6.22 -16.92 7.35
CA ASN A 225 6.20 -15.63 8.01
C ASN A 225 5.22 -14.69 7.30
N PHE A 226 4.48 -13.95 8.07
CA PHE A 226 3.44 -13.03 7.61
C PHE A 226 3.72 -11.60 8.01
N VAL A 227 3.08 -10.68 7.31
CA VAL A 227 3.01 -9.26 7.64
C VAL A 227 1.62 -8.72 7.34
N MET A 228 1.14 -7.80 8.17
CA MET A 228 -0.08 -7.04 7.94
C MET A 228 0.29 -5.61 7.58
N LEU A 229 -0.33 -5.06 6.54
CA LEU A 229 -0.18 -3.65 6.17
C LEU A 229 -1.51 -2.92 6.22
N ILE A 230 -1.53 -1.77 6.90
CA ILE A 230 -2.58 -0.77 6.76
C ILE A 230 -2.04 0.26 5.77
N ARG A 231 -2.79 0.51 4.69
CA ARG A 231 -2.37 1.31 3.54
C ARG A 231 -3.29 2.51 3.33
N PRO A 232 -3.17 3.59 4.10
CA PRO A 232 -3.91 4.82 3.80
C PRO A 232 -3.19 5.63 2.73
N ALA A 233 -3.95 6.23 1.82
CA ALA A 233 -3.41 7.11 0.78
C ALA A 233 -4.28 8.34 0.56
N LEU A 234 -3.63 9.47 0.31
CA LEU A 234 -4.21 10.74 -0.04
C LEU A 234 -5.23 11.23 1.00
N TYR A 235 -4.74 11.57 2.19
CA TYR A 235 -5.56 12.15 3.25
C TYR A 235 -6.13 13.51 2.84
N LYS A 236 -7.40 13.73 3.14
CA LYS A 236 -8.06 15.03 2.95
C LYS A 236 -7.43 16.11 3.83
N ASP A 237 -7.10 15.74 5.07
CA ASP A 237 -6.33 16.56 6.01
C ASP A 237 -5.01 15.86 6.30
N LYS A 238 -3.92 16.46 5.84
CA LYS A 238 -2.56 15.94 6.01
C LYS A 238 -2.18 15.82 7.48
N GLN A 239 -2.56 16.81 8.31
CA GLN A 239 -2.21 16.79 9.74
C GLN A 239 -2.93 15.64 10.45
N ALA A 240 -4.23 15.44 10.19
CA ALA A 240 -4.97 14.31 10.73
C ALA A 240 -4.36 12.96 10.29
N GLY A 241 -3.86 12.87 9.06
CA GLY A 241 -3.12 11.70 8.56
C GLY A 241 -1.80 11.47 9.29
N ASP A 242 -1.03 12.53 9.53
CA ASP A 242 0.24 12.45 10.27
C ASP A 242 -0.01 12.10 11.75
N ASP A 243 -1.06 12.63 12.36
CA ASP A 243 -1.46 12.31 13.73
C ASP A 243 -1.90 10.83 13.84
N TYR A 244 -2.68 10.34 12.89
CA TYR A 244 -3.07 8.93 12.82
C TYR A 244 -1.84 8.01 12.70
N ARG A 245 -0.90 8.35 11.83
CA ARG A 245 0.35 7.59 11.66
C ARG A 245 1.17 7.51 12.94
N ASN A 246 1.26 8.62 13.68
CA ASN A 246 2.11 8.73 14.86
C ASN A 246 1.44 8.18 16.12
N ASN A 247 0.12 8.28 16.22
CA ASN A 247 -0.67 7.93 17.41
C ASN A 247 -1.95 7.19 16.99
N THR A 248 -1.82 6.06 16.29
CA THR A 248 -2.96 5.23 15.91
C THR A 248 -3.72 4.78 17.17
N LEU A 249 -4.97 5.21 17.31
CA LEU A 249 -5.85 4.78 18.39
C LEU A 249 -6.34 3.36 18.10
N ALA A 250 -5.49 2.40 18.37
CA ALA A 250 -5.77 0.99 18.15
C ALA A 250 -4.83 0.11 18.98
N THR A 251 -5.27 -1.11 19.20
CA THR A 251 -4.44 -2.19 19.72
C THR A 251 -4.56 -3.41 18.82
N VAL A 252 -3.57 -4.28 18.86
CA VAL A 252 -3.64 -5.59 18.25
C VAL A 252 -3.33 -6.64 19.31
N PHE A 253 -4.07 -7.72 19.30
CA PHE A 253 -3.85 -8.87 20.18
C PHE A 253 -3.44 -10.09 19.36
N ARG A 254 -2.43 -10.82 19.84
CA ARG A 254 -2.24 -12.21 19.48
C ARG A 254 -3.05 -13.06 20.42
N VAL A 255 -3.88 -13.94 19.86
CA VAL A 255 -4.83 -14.78 20.59
C VAL A 255 -4.49 -16.24 20.29
N THR A 256 -4.02 -16.97 21.31
CA THR A 256 -3.57 -18.36 21.19
C THR A 256 -4.41 -19.23 22.12
N PRO A 257 -5.08 -20.30 21.65
CA PRO A 257 -5.77 -21.24 22.53
C PRO A 257 -4.83 -21.85 23.55
N LYS A 258 -5.25 -22.00 24.81
CA LYS A 258 -4.47 -22.69 25.85
C LYS A 258 -4.43 -24.20 25.63
N GLU A 259 -5.46 -24.73 25.00
CA GLU A 259 -5.60 -26.14 24.66
C GLU A 259 -5.77 -26.29 23.16
N THR A 260 -5.22 -27.35 22.59
CA THR A 260 -5.35 -27.66 21.17
C THR A 260 -6.83 -27.82 20.81
N THR A 261 -7.28 -27.11 19.81
CA THR A 261 -8.65 -27.15 19.32
C THR A 261 -8.76 -28.05 18.09
N LYS A 262 -9.96 -28.58 17.86
CA LYS A 262 -10.26 -29.23 16.58
C LYS A 262 -10.37 -28.14 15.54
N LEU A 263 -9.52 -28.18 14.52
CA LEU A 263 -9.50 -27.20 13.45
C LEU A 263 -10.78 -27.25 12.59
N ASP A 264 -11.32 -26.08 12.27
CA ASP A 264 -12.37 -25.85 11.28
C ASP A 264 -11.90 -24.78 10.27
N PRO A 265 -10.99 -25.13 9.35
CA PRO A 265 -10.34 -24.16 8.51
C PRO A 265 -11.33 -23.49 7.53
N TYR A 266 -11.08 -22.23 7.23
CA TYR A 266 -11.74 -21.55 6.15
C TYR A 266 -11.33 -22.17 4.80
N ASN A 267 -12.28 -22.21 3.87
CA ASN A 267 -11.93 -22.43 2.46
C ASN A 267 -11.11 -21.22 1.94
N TYR A 268 -10.40 -21.43 0.84
CA TYR A 268 -9.79 -20.30 0.14
C TYR A 268 -10.89 -19.30 -0.23
N PRO A 269 -10.76 -18.02 0.14
CA PRO A 269 -11.80 -17.03 -0.14
C PRO A 269 -11.89 -16.76 -1.64
N GLU A 270 -13.11 -16.69 -2.16
CA GLU A 270 -13.33 -16.18 -3.50
C GLU A 270 -12.94 -14.70 -3.57
N LEU A 271 -12.11 -14.36 -4.54
CA LEU A 271 -11.71 -12.99 -4.77
C LEU A 271 -12.82 -12.21 -5.47
N ARG A 272 -12.94 -10.92 -5.18
CA ARG A 272 -13.89 -10.04 -5.87
C ARG A 272 -13.59 -10.00 -7.36
N VAL A 273 -14.64 -10.13 -8.16
CA VAL A 273 -14.52 -10.11 -9.61
C VAL A 273 -14.30 -8.67 -10.08
N ARG A 274 -13.27 -8.47 -10.90
CA ARG A 274 -12.97 -7.18 -11.53
C ARG A 274 -13.81 -6.99 -12.79
N GLY A 275 -14.08 -5.74 -13.09
CA GLY A 275 -14.75 -5.34 -14.33
C GLY A 275 -16.26 -5.16 -14.16
N THR A 276 -16.78 -4.19 -14.87
CA THR A 276 -18.19 -3.75 -14.83
C THR A 276 -18.86 -3.81 -16.21
N GLY A 277 -18.09 -4.13 -17.25
CA GLY A 277 -18.50 -3.99 -18.65
C GLY A 277 -18.42 -2.55 -19.19
N LYS A 278 -18.14 -1.55 -18.34
CA LYS A 278 -17.87 -0.19 -18.79
C LYS A 278 -16.41 -0.04 -19.12
N THR A 279 -16.10 0.36 -20.32
CA THR A 279 -14.73 0.57 -20.78
C THR A 279 -14.43 2.06 -20.92
N GLU A 280 -13.13 2.39 -21.04
CA GLU A 280 -12.65 3.74 -21.40
C GLU A 280 -12.37 3.88 -22.89
N PHE A 281 -12.75 2.89 -23.71
CA PHE A 281 -12.34 2.81 -25.11
C PHE A 281 -12.94 3.92 -25.98
N ASP A 282 -14.00 4.58 -25.52
CA ASP A 282 -14.55 5.78 -26.19
C ASP A 282 -13.53 6.93 -26.23
N LEU A 283 -12.53 6.95 -25.33
CA LEU A 283 -11.47 7.94 -25.27
C LEU A 283 -10.20 7.58 -26.07
N MET A 284 -10.27 6.52 -26.88
CA MET A 284 -9.08 6.03 -27.60
C MET A 284 -8.59 7.01 -28.65
N ASP A 285 -9.50 7.63 -29.39
CA ASP A 285 -9.16 8.63 -30.41
C ASP A 285 -8.62 9.91 -29.77
N ASP A 286 -9.19 10.35 -28.65
CA ASP A 286 -8.72 11.50 -27.89
C ASP A 286 -7.33 11.28 -27.31
N LEU A 287 -7.05 10.05 -26.81
CA LEU A 287 -5.71 9.68 -26.32
C LEU A 287 -4.67 9.70 -27.45
N GLU A 288 -5.03 9.28 -28.66
CA GLU A 288 -4.15 9.34 -29.81
C GLU A 288 -3.95 10.78 -30.31
N GLU A 289 -5.00 11.61 -30.31
CA GLU A 289 -4.89 13.03 -30.59
C GLU A 289 -3.93 13.72 -29.60
N LEU A 290 -4.06 13.42 -28.31
CA LEU A 290 -3.16 13.91 -27.26
C LEU A 290 -1.71 13.49 -27.54
N ARG A 291 -1.48 12.24 -27.92
CA ARG A 291 -0.15 11.75 -28.30
C ARG A 291 0.45 12.56 -29.43
N ILE A 292 -0.32 12.82 -30.48
CA ILE A 292 0.10 13.61 -31.65
C ILE A 292 0.42 15.06 -31.21
N ALA A 293 -0.42 15.67 -30.37
CA ALA A 293 -0.18 17.01 -29.87
C ALA A 293 1.12 17.11 -29.04
N ILE A 294 1.40 16.10 -28.19
CA ILE A 294 2.66 16.02 -27.44
C ILE A 294 3.86 15.94 -28.38
N LEU A 295 3.83 15.04 -29.38
CA LEU A 295 4.93 14.89 -30.35
C LEU A 295 5.15 16.16 -31.15
N ASN A 296 4.09 16.86 -31.56
CA ASN A 296 4.17 18.14 -32.27
C ASN A 296 4.78 19.23 -31.41
N LYS A 297 4.37 19.35 -30.14
CA LYS A 297 4.91 20.34 -29.19
C LYS A 297 6.42 20.18 -28.99
N TYR A 298 6.91 18.96 -28.97
CA TYR A 298 8.33 18.62 -28.72
C TYR A 298 9.07 18.11 -29.95
N ASN A 299 8.65 18.52 -31.16
CA ASN A 299 9.22 18.08 -32.44
C ASN A 299 10.70 18.45 -32.65
N GLY A 300 11.26 19.32 -31.80
CA GLY A 300 12.68 19.66 -31.72
C GLY A 300 13.57 18.62 -31.05
N SER A 301 12.99 17.60 -30.42
CA SER A 301 13.69 16.52 -29.70
C SER A 301 13.54 15.18 -30.42
N ASN A 302 14.39 14.20 -30.03
CA ASN A 302 14.20 12.81 -30.43
C ASN A 302 13.23 12.15 -29.46
N ALA A 303 12.08 11.69 -29.96
CA ALA A 303 11.06 11.02 -29.16
C ALA A 303 11.22 9.50 -29.21
N THR A 304 11.15 8.85 -28.04
CA THR A 304 11.12 7.40 -27.88
C THR A 304 9.93 7.00 -27.05
N GLU A 305 9.02 6.25 -27.63
CA GLU A 305 7.87 5.66 -26.92
C GLU A 305 8.35 4.62 -25.92
N LEU A 306 7.86 4.69 -24.69
CA LEU A 306 8.17 3.70 -23.67
C LEU A 306 7.08 2.63 -23.65
N PRO A 307 7.42 1.34 -23.51
CA PRO A 307 6.40 0.30 -23.42
C PRO A 307 5.63 0.43 -22.10
N THR A 308 4.35 0.12 -22.14
CA THR A 308 3.53 -0.04 -20.94
C THR A 308 2.93 -1.44 -20.91
N SER A 309 3.05 -2.13 -19.80
CA SER A 309 2.50 -3.47 -19.61
C SER A 309 1.84 -3.64 -18.25
N LEU A 310 0.98 -4.64 -18.14
CA LEU A 310 0.38 -5.04 -16.88
C LEU A 310 1.42 -5.70 -15.98
N MET A 311 1.48 -5.30 -14.73
CA MET A 311 2.34 -5.94 -13.74
C MET A 311 1.70 -7.21 -13.19
N VAL A 312 2.35 -8.34 -13.35
CA VAL A 312 1.96 -9.67 -12.86
C VAL A 312 3.22 -10.42 -12.35
N PRO A 313 3.14 -11.44 -11.50
CA PRO A 313 1.95 -12.10 -10.95
C PRO A 313 1.43 -11.43 -9.67
N VAL A 314 0.26 -11.87 -9.22
CA VAL A 314 -0.38 -11.41 -7.99
C VAL A 314 -0.82 -12.57 -7.11
N GLY A 315 -0.83 -12.35 -5.78
CA GLY A 315 -1.51 -13.21 -4.81
C GLY A 315 -1.16 -14.69 -4.90
N SER A 316 -2.19 -15.52 -5.01
CA SER A 316 -2.09 -16.99 -5.02
C SER A 316 -1.19 -17.55 -6.11
N ASP A 317 -1.18 -16.93 -7.29
CA ASP A 317 -0.31 -17.36 -8.40
C ASP A 317 1.18 -17.21 -8.03
N ALA A 318 1.54 -16.10 -7.39
CA ALA A 318 2.89 -15.88 -6.91
C ALA A 318 3.30 -16.91 -5.84
N ILE A 319 2.38 -17.23 -4.91
CA ILE A 319 2.63 -18.23 -3.85
C ILE A 319 2.84 -19.61 -4.45
N GLN A 320 2.00 -20.04 -5.40
CA GLN A 320 2.12 -21.35 -6.06
C GLN A 320 3.42 -21.47 -6.85
N ARG A 321 3.87 -20.39 -7.46
CA ARG A 321 5.08 -20.35 -8.28
C ARG A 321 6.34 -20.06 -7.48
N GLY A 322 6.23 -19.72 -6.20
CA GLY A 322 7.35 -19.32 -5.35
C GLY A 322 8.04 -18.05 -5.81
N ILE A 323 7.27 -17.07 -6.32
CA ILE A 323 7.78 -15.81 -6.88
C ILE A 323 7.51 -14.68 -5.90
N ASP A 324 8.48 -13.78 -5.72
CA ASP A 324 8.25 -12.54 -4.99
C ASP A 324 7.27 -11.65 -5.76
N ALA A 325 6.11 -11.39 -5.17
CA ALA A 325 5.07 -10.58 -5.76
C ALA A 325 5.23 -9.07 -5.46
N VAL A 326 6.26 -8.67 -4.70
CA VAL A 326 6.55 -7.27 -4.31
C VAL A 326 5.38 -6.58 -3.60
N GLY A 327 4.61 -7.32 -2.82
CA GLY A 327 3.50 -6.80 -2.03
C GLY A 327 2.37 -6.18 -2.84
N PRO A 328 1.78 -6.87 -3.82
CA PRO A 328 0.67 -6.35 -4.60
C PRO A 328 -0.57 -6.21 -3.72
N ASN A 329 -1.56 -5.52 -4.24
CA ASN A 329 -2.83 -5.31 -3.58
C ASN A 329 -3.96 -5.51 -4.59
N ASN A 330 -4.91 -6.38 -4.27
CA ASN A 330 -6.04 -6.67 -5.16
C ASN A 330 -6.94 -5.46 -5.41
N ASP A 331 -6.87 -4.44 -4.56
CA ASP A 331 -7.59 -3.19 -4.77
C ASP A 331 -7.01 -2.33 -5.89
N ALA A 332 -5.87 -2.69 -6.46
CA ALA A 332 -5.25 -1.91 -7.53
C ALA A 332 -5.06 -2.71 -8.82
N CYS A 333 -5.17 -2.02 -9.95
CA CYS A 333 -4.58 -2.42 -11.21
C CYS A 333 -3.23 -1.73 -11.35
N TYR A 334 -2.18 -2.49 -11.67
CA TYR A 334 -0.82 -1.99 -11.76
C TYR A 334 -0.33 -2.03 -13.21
N LEU A 335 0.12 -0.89 -13.71
CA LEU A 335 0.79 -0.77 -15.00
C LEU A 335 2.21 -0.26 -14.78
N TRP A 336 3.14 -0.59 -15.64
CA TRP A 336 4.50 -0.08 -15.58
C TRP A 336 5.15 0.12 -16.95
N SER A 337 6.15 1.00 -16.97
CA SER A 337 6.89 1.36 -18.20
C SER A 337 7.98 0.35 -18.51
N ALA A 338 7.63 -0.94 -18.62
CA ALA A 338 8.56 -2.00 -18.96
C ALA A 338 7.85 -3.13 -19.72
N ASN A 339 8.57 -3.79 -20.62
CA ASN A 339 8.14 -5.07 -21.14
C ASN A 339 8.40 -6.14 -20.10
N GLN A 340 7.37 -6.85 -19.68
CA GLN A 340 7.52 -7.93 -18.72
C GLN A 340 7.79 -9.25 -19.46
N THR A 341 8.97 -9.81 -19.25
CA THR A 341 9.24 -11.23 -19.49
C THR A 341 9.32 -11.92 -18.14
N ILE A 342 8.35 -12.77 -17.84
CA ILE A 342 8.43 -13.65 -16.68
C ILE A 342 9.21 -14.88 -17.12
N SER A 343 10.47 -14.99 -16.68
CA SER A 343 11.15 -16.27 -16.71
C SER A 343 10.59 -17.11 -15.58
N SER A 344 10.00 -18.25 -15.90
CA SER A 344 9.57 -19.21 -14.87
C SER A 344 10.81 -19.75 -14.17
N PRO A 345 10.90 -19.68 -12.82
CA PRO A 345 12.01 -20.27 -12.12
C PRO A 345 11.97 -21.79 -12.24
N THR A 346 13.14 -22.36 -12.41
CA THR A 346 13.33 -23.81 -12.23
C THR A 346 13.70 -24.06 -10.78
N PRO A 347 12.95 -24.86 -10.03
CA PRO A 347 13.34 -25.22 -8.66
C PRO A 347 14.67 -26.01 -8.63
N PRO A 348 15.51 -25.85 -7.60
CA PRO A 348 15.39 -24.96 -6.45
C PRO A 348 15.68 -23.52 -6.87
N PHE A 349 14.90 -22.59 -6.33
CA PHE A 349 14.81 -21.21 -6.75
C PHE A 349 16.15 -20.49 -6.67
N PRO A 350 16.62 -19.90 -7.77
CA PRO A 350 17.77 -19.01 -7.74
C PRO A 350 17.41 -17.69 -7.06
N ASN A 351 18.42 -16.93 -6.66
CA ASN A 351 18.32 -15.64 -5.98
C ASN A 351 17.26 -14.71 -6.57
N LEU A 352 16.55 -13.95 -5.73
CA LEU A 352 15.51 -12.96 -6.03
C LEU A 352 15.81 -12.04 -7.24
N THR A 353 17.05 -11.71 -7.46
CA THR A 353 17.52 -10.90 -8.60
C THR A 353 17.25 -11.53 -9.97
N GLN A 354 17.01 -12.82 -10.08
CA GLN A 354 16.73 -13.49 -11.35
C GLN A 354 15.25 -13.46 -11.76
N TYR A 355 14.33 -13.20 -10.82
CA TYR A 355 12.90 -13.11 -11.11
C TYR A 355 12.48 -11.81 -11.77
N TYR A 356 13.24 -10.77 -11.54
CA TYR A 356 13.05 -9.44 -12.10
C TYR A 356 14.07 -9.13 -13.19
N GLU A 357 14.46 -10.13 -14.00
CA GLU A 357 14.95 -9.81 -15.32
C GLU A 357 13.81 -9.17 -16.11
N PHE A 358 13.51 -7.93 -15.72
CA PHE A 358 12.81 -7.04 -16.59
C PHE A 358 13.59 -6.99 -17.89
N SER A 359 12.90 -7.16 -18.99
CA SER A 359 13.47 -6.80 -20.27
C SER A 359 13.87 -5.32 -20.18
N ARG A 360 15.10 -5.08 -19.72
CA ARG A 360 15.72 -3.75 -19.62
C ARG A 360 16.04 -3.17 -21.00
N ASN A 361 15.24 -3.47 -21.98
CA ASN A 361 15.53 -3.02 -23.33
C ASN A 361 14.47 -2.01 -23.79
N PRO A 362 14.84 -0.74 -23.93
CA PRO A 362 16.02 -0.08 -23.35
C PRO A 362 15.77 0.35 -21.90
N PRO A 363 16.78 0.35 -21.01
CA PRO A 363 16.63 0.93 -19.69
C PRO A 363 16.30 2.41 -19.81
N ILE A 364 15.31 2.89 -19.04
CA ILE A 364 14.97 4.31 -19.01
C ILE A 364 15.98 4.98 -18.08
N THR A 365 16.94 5.69 -18.65
CA THR A 365 17.81 6.61 -17.91
C THR A 365 17.35 8.02 -18.13
N LEU A 366 17.60 8.92 -17.18
CA LEU A 366 17.26 10.32 -17.27
C LEU A 366 18.49 11.15 -16.89
N GLY A 367 19.10 11.77 -17.88
CA GLY A 367 20.25 12.66 -17.72
C GLY A 367 19.85 14.02 -17.12
N ASN A 368 20.82 14.92 -17.02
CA ASN A 368 20.64 16.25 -16.44
C ASN A 368 20.48 17.37 -17.48
N ASP A 369 20.44 17.06 -18.77
CA ASP A 369 20.15 18.03 -19.81
C ASP A 369 18.74 18.58 -19.64
N THR A 370 18.54 19.89 -19.78
CA THR A 370 17.23 20.53 -19.63
C THR A 370 16.25 20.13 -20.72
N ASN A 371 16.74 19.63 -21.85
CA ASN A 371 15.95 19.14 -22.98
C ASN A 371 15.78 17.61 -22.95
N GLU A 372 16.26 16.94 -21.90
CA GLU A 372 16.01 15.52 -21.65
C GLU A 372 14.95 15.37 -20.58
N PHE A 373 13.82 14.76 -20.94
CA PHE A 373 12.67 14.58 -20.04
C PHE A 373 11.79 13.44 -20.52
N ILE A 374 10.85 13.03 -19.67
CA ILE A 374 9.81 12.07 -20.01
C ILE A 374 8.46 12.79 -19.88
N ILE A 375 7.56 12.58 -20.82
CA ILE A 375 6.16 12.95 -20.74
C ILE A 375 5.38 11.68 -20.44
N VAL A 376 4.65 11.69 -19.31
CA VAL A 376 3.64 10.69 -18.93
C VAL A 376 2.29 11.25 -19.32
N TYR A 377 1.46 10.47 -19.99
CA TYR A 377 0.13 10.87 -20.40
C TYR A 377 -0.81 9.67 -20.43
N GLY A 378 -2.08 9.92 -20.31
CA GLY A 378 -3.07 8.86 -20.25
C GLY A 378 -4.45 9.36 -19.84
N ILE A 379 -5.23 8.43 -19.32
CA ILE A 379 -6.58 8.68 -18.83
C ILE A 379 -6.53 9.04 -17.34
N ASN A 380 -7.23 10.11 -16.95
CA ASN A 380 -7.52 10.35 -15.55
C ASN A 380 -8.63 9.36 -15.10
N HIS A 381 -8.24 8.15 -14.72
CA HIS A 381 -9.13 7.07 -14.34
C HIS A 381 -10.06 7.40 -13.16
N ALA A 382 -9.69 8.39 -12.36
CA ALA A 382 -10.58 8.91 -11.32
C ALA A 382 -11.67 9.81 -11.91
N ALA A 383 -11.37 10.56 -12.96
CA ALA A 383 -12.35 11.40 -13.66
C ALA A 383 -13.34 10.58 -14.49
N THR A 384 -12.92 9.43 -15.05
CA THR A 384 -13.81 8.50 -15.75
C THR A 384 -14.65 7.63 -14.80
N GLY A 385 -14.28 7.60 -13.51
CA GLY A 385 -14.91 6.77 -12.49
C GLY A 385 -14.44 5.30 -12.48
N LYS A 386 -13.39 4.96 -13.24
CA LYS A 386 -12.75 3.65 -13.21
C LYS A 386 -11.93 3.40 -11.94
N ALA A 387 -11.47 4.45 -11.30
CA ALA A 387 -10.78 4.39 -10.02
C ALA A 387 -11.33 5.43 -9.04
N THR A 388 -11.33 5.12 -7.74
CA THR A 388 -11.57 6.14 -6.71
C THR A 388 -10.32 6.96 -6.40
N TYR A 389 -9.16 6.41 -6.74
CA TYR A 389 -7.84 7.01 -6.58
C TYR A 389 -6.87 6.40 -7.59
N SER A 390 -6.11 7.23 -8.25
CA SER A 390 -5.03 6.80 -9.13
C SER A 390 -3.78 7.66 -8.95
N ASN A 391 -2.63 7.08 -9.24
CA ASN A 391 -1.37 7.79 -9.30
C ASN A 391 -0.41 7.16 -10.30
N PHE A 392 0.61 7.92 -10.70
CA PHE A 392 1.85 7.34 -11.17
C PHE A 392 3.00 7.68 -10.22
N GLY A 393 3.96 6.79 -10.10
CA GLY A 393 5.17 6.98 -9.31
C GLY A 393 6.43 6.74 -10.12
N VAL A 394 7.52 7.39 -9.71
CA VAL A 394 8.87 7.21 -10.28
C VAL A 394 9.70 6.36 -9.34
N TYR A 395 10.34 5.34 -9.87
CA TYR A 395 11.06 4.31 -9.12
C TYR A 395 12.47 4.13 -9.65
N GLY A 396 13.43 4.03 -8.75
CA GLY A 396 14.75 3.52 -9.08
C GLY A 396 14.68 2.02 -9.38
N ALA A 397 15.24 1.60 -10.50
CA ALA A 397 15.14 0.20 -10.95
C ALA A 397 15.95 -0.78 -10.10
N ASP A 398 17.08 -0.34 -9.55
CA ASP A 398 18.02 -1.21 -8.85
C ASP A 398 17.54 -1.66 -7.49
N VAL A 399 16.80 -0.77 -6.78
CA VAL A 399 16.36 -1.01 -5.39
C VAL A 399 14.85 -0.96 -5.21
N TRP A 400 14.09 -0.71 -6.27
CA TRP A 400 12.64 -0.60 -6.24
C TRP A 400 12.12 0.49 -5.29
N ASN A 401 12.85 1.59 -5.18
CA ASN A 401 12.50 2.70 -4.32
C ASN A 401 11.58 3.69 -5.05
N GLY A 402 10.38 3.86 -4.53
CA GLY A 402 9.49 4.94 -4.96
C GLY A 402 10.01 6.27 -4.43
N ILE A 403 10.45 7.16 -5.32
CA ILE A 403 11.03 8.46 -4.97
C ILE A 403 10.01 9.59 -4.98
N GLY A 404 8.89 9.41 -5.64
CA GLY A 404 7.77 10.32 -5.65
C GLY A 404 6.58 9.75 -6.42
N ALA A 405 5.40 10.27 -6.13
CA ALA A 405 4.19 9.95 -6.86
C ALA A 405 3.38 11.21 -7.11
N ILE A 406 2.64 11.22 -8.21
CA ILE A 406 1.70 12.26 -8.61
C ILE A 406 0.31 11.64 -8.64
N GLU A 407 -0.61 12.24 -7.91
CA GLU A 407 -1.95 11.73 -7.70
C GLU A 407 -2.98 12.40 -8.63
N ASP A 408 -4.08 11.69 -8.88
CA ASP A 408 -5.15 12.10 -9.81
C ASP A 408 -5.69 13.53 -9.63
N PRO A 409 -5.77 14.14 -8.43
CA PRO A 409 -6.23 15.53 -8.35
C PRO A 409 -5.35 16.53 -9.10
N VAL A 410 -4.05 16.22 -9.25
CA VAL A 410 -3.10 17.09 -9.98
C VAL A 410 -3.21 16.91 -11.50
N PHE A 411 -3.86 15.86 -11.97
CA PHE A 411 -4.04 15.59 -13.40
C PHE A 411 -5.04 16.53 -14.08
N ASN A 412 -6.00 17.06 -13.31
CA ASN A 412 -7.09 17.85 -13.84
C ASN A 412 -6.59 19.09 -14.63
N GLY A 413 -7.05 19.23 -15.86
CA GLY A 413 -6.74 20.36 -16.73
C GLY A 413 -5.35 20.30 -17.41
N THR A 414 -4.52 19.31 -17.10
CA THR A 414 -3.15 19.25 -17.66
C THR A 414 -3.11 18.86 -19.13
N ALA A 415 -4.11 18.18 -19.65
CA ALA A 415 -4.24 17.85 -21.07
C ALA A 415 -4.88 19.00 -21.90
N GLU A 416 -5.63 19.91 -21.28
CA GLU A 416 -6.32 21.02 -21.97
C GLU A 416 -5.34 21.96 -22.67
N GLU A 417 -4.11 22.09 -22.17
CA GLU A 417 -3.05 22.87 -22.84
C GLU A 417 -2.65 22.26 -24.20
N TYR A 418 -2.82 20.95 -24.36
CA TYR A 418 -2.47 20.20 -25.57
C TYR A 418 -3.67 20.05 -26.50
N LEU A 419 -4.87 19.99 -25.95
CA LEU A 419 -6.14 19.78 -26.66
C LEU A 419 -7.19 20.83 -26.25
N PRO A 420 -6.97 22.14 -26.54
CA PRO A 420 -7.81 23.22 -26.02
C PRO A 420 -9.25 23.17 -26.54
N ASP A 421 -9.48 22.61 -27.72
CA ASP A 421 -10.80 22.53 -28.36
C ASP A 421 -11.49 21.16 -28.17
N ASN A 422 -10.84 20.23 -27.49
CA ASN A 422 -11.38 18.88 -27.26
C ASN A 422 -12.16 18.81 -25.94
N PRO A 423 -13.48 18.54 -25.95
CA PRO A 423 -14.31 18.51 -24.74
C PRO A 423 -13.96 17.37 -23.79
N ASP A 424 -13.28 16.32 -24.27
CA ASP A 424 -12.89 15.16 -23.49
C ASP A 424 -11.46 15.25 -22.92
N ALA A 425 -10.73 16.34 -23.22
CA ALA A 425 -9.42 16.64 -22.62
C ALA A 425 -9.45 16.61 -21.08
N LYS A 426 -10.59 16.90 -20.43
CA LYS A 426 -10.83 16.81 -19.00
C LYS A 426 -10.68 15.39 -18.41
N TYR A 427 -10.78 14.35 -19.24
CA TYR A 427 -10.58 12.95 -18.87
C TYR A 427 -9.15 12.47 -19.12
N LEU A 428 -8.31 13.33 -19.69
CA LEU A 428 -6.93 13.02 -20.04
C LEU A 428 -5.97 13.78 -19.12
N TYR A 429 -4.72 13.36 -19.10
CA TYR A 429 -3.68 14.10 -18.40
C TYR A 429 -2.33 14.04 -19.12
N VAL A 430 -1.50 15.05 -18.87
CA VAL A 430 -0.11 15.12 -19.29
C VAL A 430 0.74 15.60 -18.12
N TYR A 431 1.83 14.92 -17.84
CA TYR A 431 2.74 15.31 -16.78
C TYR A 431 4.19 15.06 -17.20
N LYS A 432 5.08 15.97 -16.81
CA LYS A 432 6.50 15.89 -17.14
C LYS A 432 7.28 15.26 -15.99
N ILE A 433 8.30 14.46 -16.32
CA ILE A 433 9.31 13.96 -15.39
C ILE A 433 10.67 14.44 -15.91
N ALA A 434 11.43 15.18 -15.10
CA ALA A 434 12.72 15.74 -15.49
C ALA A 434 13.64 15.91 -14.30
N ARG A 435 14.96 16.06 -14.55
CA ARG A 435 15.91 16.51 -13.53
C ARG A 435 15.79 18.02 -13.27
N ASN A 436 15.38 18.76 -14.28
CA ASN A 436 15.12 20.19 -14.18
C ASN A 436 13.77 20.54 -14.81
N CYS A 437 12.84 21.00 -14.00
CA CYS A 437 11.50 21.35 -14.44
C CYS A 437 11.39 22.76 -15.04
N ASN A 438 12.41 23.61 -14.93
CA ASN A 438 12.42 24.99 -15.46
C ASN A 438 11.18 25.83 -15.07
N GLY A 439 10.61 25.58 -13.89
CA GLY A 439 9.40 26.27 -13.41
C GLY A 439 8.08 25.74 -13.97
N ASP A 440 8.08 24.65 -14.72
CA ASP A 440 6.88 23.99 -15.20
C ASP A 440 6.10 23.41 -13.99
N PRO A 441 4.84 23.84 -13.75
CA PRO A 441 4.04 23.37 -12.62
C PRO A 441 3.61 21.90 -12.75
N ASN A 442 3.52 21.39 -13.98
CA ASN A 442 3.13 20.01 -14.27
C ASN A 442 4.37 19.12 -14.49
N CYS A 443 5.38 19.29 -13.63
CA CYS A 443 6.63 18.58 -13.74
C CYS A 443 7.06 18.00 -12.39
N PHE A 444 7.36 16.71 -12.37
CA PHE A 444 8.03 16.04 -11.26
C PHE A 444 9.54 16.11 -11.42
N LYS A 445 10.20 16.77 -10.47
CA LYS A 445 11.66 16.84 -10.43
C LYS A 445 12.23 15.60 -9.78
N VAL A 446 12.94 14.78 -10.57
CA VAL A 446 13.65 13.59 -10.08
C VAL A 446 14.85 14.01 -9.23
N PRO A 447 14.89 13.69 -7.92
CA PRO A 447 16.02 14.04 -7.08
C PRO A 447 17.23 13.15 -7.43
N TYR A 448 18.44 13.73 -7.29
CA TYR A 448 19.65 12.95 -7.15
C TYR A 448 19.70 12.38 -5.74
N GLY A 449 20.30 11.23 -5.58
CA GLY A 449 20.41 10.71 -4.23
C GLY A 449 21.26 9.47 -4.15
N VAL A 450 22.02 9.42 -3.06
CA VAL A 450 22.66 8.19 -2.62
C VAL A 450 21.62 7.38 -1.84
N GLY A 451 21.56 6.09 -2.09
CA GLY A 451 20.60 5.21 -1.44
C GLY A 451 19.18 5.34 -2.02
N ALA A 452 18.17 5.13 -1.17
CA ALA A 452 16.80 4.98 -1.61
C ALA A 452 16.00 6.31 -1.77
N TYR A 453 16.62 7.47 -1.56
CA TYR A 453 15.93 8.77 -1.59
C TYR A 453 16.07 9.52 -2.91
N GLY A 454 16.73 8.96 -3.90
CA GLY A 454 16.89 9.53 -5.23
C GLY A 454 17.33 8.47 -6.24
N ILE A 455 17.65 8.93 -7.45
CA ILE A 455 18.16 8.09 -8.55
C ILE A 455 19.36 8.81 -9.13
N GLU A 456 20.50 8.14 -9.23
CA GLU A 456 21.69 8.67 -9.90
C GLU A 456 21.51 8.74 -11.41
N LEU A 457 22.38 9.49 -12.11
CA LEU A 457 22.24 9.74 -13.55
C LEU A 457 22.38 8.49 -14.42
N ASP A 458 23.19 7.55 -13.98
CA ASP A 458 23.47 6.28 -14.67
C ASP A 458 22.53 5.16 -14.26
N GLN A 459 21.70 5.38 -13.23
CA GLN A 459 20.75 4.39 -12.77
C GLN A 459 19.46 4.44 -13.60
N PRO A 460 18.94 3.28 -14.00
CA PRO A 460 17.65 3.20 -14.66
C PRO A 460 16.48 3.49 -13.70
N LEU A 461 15.39 3.95 -14.28
CA LEU A 461 14.14 4.21 -13.56
C LEU A 461 12.96 3.52 -14.25
N TYR A 462 11.87 3.35 -13.49
CA TYR A 462 10.55 2.93 -13.97
C TYR A 462 9.50 3.94 -13.59
N ILE A 463 8.43 3.94 -14.39
CA ILE A 463 7.17 4.60 -14.05
C ILE A 463 6.18 3.48 -13.74
N LEU A 464 5.49 3.59 -12.61
CA LEU A 464 4.49 2.62 -12.17
C LEU A 464 3.19 3.36 -11.93
N TRP A 465 2.13 2.94 -12.60
CA TRP A 465 0.77 3.46 -12.39
C TRP A 465 -0.02 2.53 -11.48
N ARG A 466 -0.86 3.11 -10.65
CA ARG A 466 -1.75 2.40 -9.75
C ARG A 466 -3.14 2.99 -9.83
N LEU A 467 -4.11 2.14 -10.11
CA LEU A 467 -5.52 2.47 -10.22
C LEU A 467 -6.26 1.72 -9.11
N TYR A 468 -6.69 2.44 -8.08
CA TYR A 468 -7.30 1.83 -6.89
C TYR A 468 -8.82 1.91 -6.93
N LEU A 469 -9.47 0.80 -6.61
CA LEU A 469 -10.88 0.63 -6.33
C LEU A 469 -11.84 1.19 -7.39
N GLU A 470 -12.39 0.31 -8.17
CA GLU A 470 -13.63 0.59 -8.91
C GLU A 470 -14.81 0.45 -7.95
N THR A 471 -15.61 1.52 -7.78
CA THR A 471 -16.62 1.61 -6.72
C THR A 471 -17.63 0.46 -6.75
N SER A 472 -18.06 0.03 -7.94
CA SER A 472 -19.07 -1.00 -8.10
C SER A 472 -18.58 -2.42 -7.81
N THR A 473 -17.31 -2.71 -8.10
CA THR A 473 -16.69 -4.02 -7.83
C THR A 473 -16.00 -4.09 -6.47
N LYS A 474 -15.70 -2.91 -5.88
CA LYS A 474 -15.01 -2.77 -4.59
C LYS A 474 -13.62 -3.44 -4.57
N THR A 475 -13.02 -3.58 -5.73
CA THR A 475 -11.67 -4.06 -5.99
C THR A 475 -11.03 -3.22 -7.10
N GLY A 476 -9.78 -3.49 -7.50
CA GLY A 476 -9.15 -2.76 -8.58
C GLY A 476 -9.89 -2.92 -9.92
N PRO A 477 -9.83 -1.94 -10.82
CA PRO A 477 -10.46 -2.05 -12.12
C PRO A 477 -9.88 -3.21 -12.95
N SER A 478 -10.68 -3.70 -13.91
CA SER A 478 -10.20 -4.70 -14.86
C SER A 478 -9.22 -4.07 -15.85
N SER A 479 -8.08 -4.71 -16.04
CA SER A 479 -7.09 -4.29 -17.04
C SER A 479 -7.63 -4.36 -18.49
N THR A 480 -8.73 -5.09 -18.73
CA THR A 480 -9.38 -5.19 -20.05
C THR A 480 -10.43 -4.11 -20.30
N GLU A 481 -10.67 -3.21 -19.33
CA GLU A 481 -11.67 -2.14 -19.41
C GLU A 481 -11.06 -0.75 -19.37
N ILE A 482 -9.74 -0.65 -19.16
CA ILE A 482 -9.01 0.62 -19.09
C ILE A 482 -8.14 0.81 -20.33
N LEU A 483 -7.91 2.06 -20.69
CA LEU A 483 -6.85 2.45 -21.60
C LEU A 483 -5.55 2.61 -20.80
N TYR A 484 -4.49 1.93 -21.24
CA TYR A 484 -3.22 1.98 -20.52
C TYR A 484 -2.56 3.34 -20.67
N ASP A 485 -2.10 3.86 -19.56
CA ASP A 485 -1.23 5.04 -19.51
C ASP A 485 0.03 4.83 -20.33
N ARG A 486 0.59 5.91 -20.84
CA ARG A 486 1.71 5.91 -21.78
C ARG A 486 2.80 6.88 -21.33
N ALA A 487 3.99 6.69 -21.85
CA ALA A 487 5.09 7.62 -21.65
C ALA A 487 5.98 7.71 -22.90
N ILE A 488 6.53 8.91 -23.10
CA ILE A 488 7.47 9.20 -24.20
C ILE A 488 8.71 9.85 -23.58
N LYS A 489 9.87 9.31 -23.85
CA LYS A 489 11.13 9.96 -23.52
C LYS A 489 11.54 10.89 -24.67
N PHE A 490 11.96 12.10 -24.32
CA PHE A 490 12.52 13.10 -25.23
C PHE A 490 13.98 13.31 -24.91
N ASP A 491 14.82 13.16 -25.94
CA ASP A 491 16.26 13.39 -25.89
C ASP A 491 16.63 14.57 -26.78
N PRO A 492 17.66 15.37 -26.44
CA PRO A 492 18.12 16.46 -27.31
C PRO A 492 18.55 15.91 -28.69
N LYS A 493 18.22 16.64 -29.76
CA LYS A 493 18.80 16.34 -31.08
C LYS A 493 20.30 16.67 -31.04
N LYS A 494 21.10 15.71 -31.42
CA LYS A 494 22.55 15.87 -31.56
C LYS A 494 22.89 16.79 -32.75
#